data_3eb3cd7da812e28efd51f808f6c01b00
#
_entry.id   3eb3cd7da812e28efd51f808f6c01b00
#
_cell.length_a   1.000
_cell.length_b   1.000
_cell.length_c   1.000
_cell.angle_alpha   90.00
_cell.angle_beta   90.00
_cell.angle_gamma   90.00
#
_symmetry.space_group_name_H-M   'P 1'
#
loop_
_entity.id
_entity.type
_entity.pdbx_description
1 polymer ?
#
loop_
_entity_poly.entity_id
_entity_poly.type
_entity_poly.pdbx_seq_one_letter_code
_entity_poly.pdbx_strand_id
1 'polypeptide(L)'
;MKNLTIFSWGYWGWGSCAAQFVKAADAVEASRGYEPLLFVDVRLQRSVRAANFIGGAFKELVGEKRYRWMNKLGNMAVADRSLGKVTIKEPREAESLLDLASECDKENRRVL
;
A
#
# COMPACT_ATOMS: atom_id res chain seq x y z
N MET A 1 -14.71 20.41 5.18
CA MET A 1 -13.60 19.66 4.55
C MET A 1 -13.42 18.33 5.29
N LYS A 2 -13.48 17.24 4.56
CA LYS A 2 -13.22 15.91 5.15
C LYS A 2 -11.73 15.71 5.34
N ASN A 3 -11.37 15.14 6.49
CA ASN A 3 -10.00 14.68 6.72
C ASN A 3 -9.86 13.27 6.20
N LEU A 4 -8.95 13.07 5.26
CA LEU A 4 -8.61 11.75 4.76
C LEU A 4 -7.48 11.17 5.59
N THR A 5 -7.53 9.86 5.84
CA THR A 5 -6.46 9.15 6.53
C THR A 5 -5.86 8.15 5.58
N ILE A 6 -4.55 8.25 5.38
CA ILE A 6 -3.76 7.29 4.63
C ILE A 6 -2.67 6.81 5.57
N PHE A 7 -2.63 5.50 5.81
CA PHE A 7 -1.59 4.90 6.63
C PHE A 7 -0.38 4.55 5.78
N SER A 8 0.79 4.45 6.39
CA SER A 8 1.97 3.89 5.73
C SER A 8 2.47 2.68 6.49
N TRP A 9 3.05 1.74 5.76
CA TRP A 9 3.54 0.50 6.32
C TRP A 9 4.76 0.02 5.54
N GLY A 10 5.83 -0.32 6.26
CA GLY A 10 6.99 -0.96 5.69
C GLY A 10 6.91 -2.47 5.87
N TYR A 11 7.02 -3.23 4.79
CA TYR A 11 6.85 -4.68 4.83
C TYR A 11 8.09 -5.45 5.33
N TRP A 12 9.22 -4.77 5.47
CA TRP A 12 10.46 -5.40 5.95
C TRP A 12 10.25 -6.04 7.33
N GLY A 13 10.65 -7.30 7.44
CA GLY A 13 10.50 -8.05 8.68
C GLY A 13 9.13 -8.68 8.89
N TRP A 14 8.14 -8.36 8.08
CA TRP A 14 6.81 -8.95 8.20
C TRP A 14 6.66 -10.27 7.44
N GLY A 15 7.26 -10.41 6.25
CA GLY A 15 7.33 -11.65 5.47
C GLY A 15 6.23 -12.67 5.75
N SER A 16 6.57 -13.74 6.46
CA SER A 16 5.64 -14.82 6.80
C SER A 16 4.51 -14.38 7.75
N CYS A 17 4.62 -13.20 8.37
CA CYS A 17 3.60 -12.65 9.26
C CYS A 17 2.64 -11.68 8.57
N ALA A 18 2.75 -11.51 7.25
CA ALA A 18 1.92 -10.55 6.51
C ALA A 18 0.42 -10.84 6.66
N ALA A 19 0.02 -12.11 6.63
CA ALA A 19 -1.39 -12.49 6.79
C ALA A 19 -1.91 -12.09 8.17
N GLN A 20 -1.11 -12.28 9.22
CA GLN A 20 -1.47 -11.87 10.58
C GLN A 20 -1.61 -10.36 10.68
N PHE A 21 -0.71 -9.62 10.05
CA PHE A 21 -0.79 -8.16 10.03
C PHE A 21 -2.08 -7.68 9.36
N VAL A 22 -2.40 -8.21 8.19
CA VAL A 22 -3.63 -7.85 7.45
C VAL A 22 -4.86 -8.11 8.30
N LYS A 23 -4.92 -9.29 8.92
CA LYS A 23 -6.04 -9.67 9.78
C LYS A 23 -6.18 -8.74 10.98
N ALA A 24 -5.07 -8.41 11.64
CA ALA A 24 -5.06 -7.50 12.78
C ALA A 24 -5.48 -6.09 12.39
N ALA A 25 -4.95 -5.57 11.28
CA ALA A 25 -5.29 -4.24 10.76
C ALA A 25 -6.79 -4.14 10.42
N ASP A 26 -7.33 -5.15 9.75
CA ASP A 26 -8.76 -5.19 9.42
C ASP A 26 -9.63 -5.28 10.67
N ALA A 27 -9.19 -6.01 11.70
CA ALA A 27 -9.92 -6.08 12.97
C ALA A 27 -9.96 -4.72 13.68
N VAL A 28 -8.84 -3.98 13.66
CA VAL A 28 -8.79 -2.62 14.20
C VAL A 28 -9.73 -1.70 13.44
N GLU A 29 -9.74 -1.78 12.11
CA GLU A 29 -10.64 -0.97 11.29
C GLU A 29 -12.09 -1.29 11.59
N ALA A 30 -12.45 -2.56 11.69
CA ALA A 30 -13.80 -2.98 12.04
C ALA A 30 -14.24 -2.44 13.41
N SER A 31 -13.33 -2.46 14.39
CA SER A 31 -13.61 -1.93 15.73
C SER A 31 -13.87 -0.44 15.73
N ARG A 32 -13.38 0.27 14.73
CA ARG A 32 -13.57 1.72 14.55
C ARG A 32 -14.73 2.05 13.61
N GLY A 33 -15.44 1.05 13.12
CA GLY A 33 -16.57 1.22 12.22
C GLY A 33 -16.23 1.36 10.75
N TYR A 34 -15.01 0.97 10.34
CA TYR A 34 -14.58 1.02 8.94
C TYR A 34 -14.65 -0.35 8.27
N GLU A 35 -14.77 -0.34 6.95
CA GLU A 35 -14.63 -1.52 6.13
C GLU A 35 -13.16 -1.98 6.06
N PRO A 36 -12.87 -3.21 5.62
CA PRO A 36 -11.49 -3.67 5.44
C PRO A 36 -10.67 -2.71 4.59
N LEU A 37 -9.39 -2.55 4.94
CA LEU A 37 -8.47 -1.63 4.27
C LEU A 37 -8.31 -1.92 2.79
N LEU A 38 -8.11 -0.87 1.99
CA LEU A 38 -7.53 -0.98 0.66
C LEU A 38 -6.01 -0.86 0.78
N PHE A 39 -5.29 -1.78 0.18
CA PHE A 39 -3.83 -1.79 0.19
C PHE A 39 -3.30 -1.20 -1.11
N VAL A 40 -2.44 -0.19 -0.97
CA VAL A 40 -1.75 0.44 -2.10
C VAL A 40 -0.28 0.07 -2.03
N ASP A 41 0.18 -0.63 -3.07
CA ASP A 41 1.57 -1.04 -3.20
C ASP A 41 2.32 0.02 -4.01
N VAL A 42 3.26 0.69 -3.38
CA VAL A 42 4.02 1.77 -4.02
C VAL A 42 5.42 1.33 -4.45
N ARG A 43 5.69 0.02 -4.46
CA ARG A 43 7.00 -0.47 -4.89
C ARG A 43 7.21 -0.20 -6.37
N LEU A 44 8.39 0.28 -6.72
CA LEU A 44 8.77 0.46 -8.13
C LEU A 44 8.75 -0.89 -8.86
N GLN A 45 9.24 -1.92 -8.20
CA GLN A 45 9.26 -3.30 -8.70
C GLN A 45 8.75 -4.22 -7.59
N ARG A 46 8.12 -5.33 -8.00
CA ARG A 46 7.60 -6.33 -7.05
C ARG A 46 8.50 -7.55 -6.92
N SER A 47 9.65 -7.55 -7.60
CA SER A 47 10.63 -8.63 -7.53
C SER A 47 11.50 -8.50 -6.27
N VAL A 48 10.91 -8.78 -5.12
CA VAL A 48 11.58 -8.75 -3.82
C VAL A 48 11.62 -10.17 -3.23
N ARG A 49 12.52 -10.40 -2.28
CA ARG A 49 12.71 -11.74 -1.68
C ARG A 49 11.83 -12.01 -0.47
N ALA A 50 11.17 -11.00 0.07
CA ALA A 50 10.34 -11.18 1.26
C ALA A 50 9.15 -12.09 0.97
N ALA A 51 8.93 -13.11 1.80
CA ALA A 51 7.79 -14.00 1.68
C ALA A 51 6.49 -13.19 1.68
N ASN A 52 5.51 -13.61 0.89
CA ASN A 52 4.22 -12.95 0.69
C ASN A 52 4.29 -11.59 -0.03
N PHE A 53 5.49 -11.16 -0.49
CA PHE A 53 5.66 -9.90 -1.23
C PHE A 53 6.30 -10.09 -2.59
N ILE A 54 6.69 -11.32 -2.95
CA ILE A 54 7.31 -11.64 -4.24
C ILE A 54 6.26 -11.49 -5.35
N GLY A 55 6.55 -10.63 -6.33
CA GLY A 55 5.66 -10.42 -7.47
C GLY A 55 4.25 -10.04 -7.02
N GLY A 56 3.25 -10.81 -7.42
CA GLY A 56 1.84 -10.61 -7.07
C GLY A 56 1.38 -11.30 -5.80
N ALA A 57 2.29 -11.84 -4.98
CA ALA A 57 1.91 -12.63 -3.80
C ALA A 57 1.05 -11.83 -2.81
N PHE A 58 1.38 -10.56 -2.56
CA PHE A 58 0.59 -9.73 -1.66
C PHE A 58 -0.80 -9.42 -2.23
N LYS A 59 -0.89 -9.22 -3.54
CA LYS A 59 -2.18 -9.05 -4.23
C LYS A 59 -3.08 -10.28 -4.00
N GLU A 60 -2.52 -11.46 -4.11
CA GLU A 60 -3.26 -12.70 -3.85
C GLU A 60 -3.67 -12.83 -2.40
N LEU A 61 -2.79 -12.42 -1.47
CA LEU A 61 -3.06 -12.49 -0.04
C LEU A 61 -4.27 -11.64 0.36
N VAL A 62 -4.37 -10.40 -0.13
CA VAL A 62 -5.44 -9.47 0.26
C VAL A 62 -6.64 -9.52 -0.68
N GLY A 63 -6.46 -10.07 -1.88
CA GLY A 63 -7.49 -10.11 -2.92
C GLY A 63 -7.38 -8.94 -3.88
N GLU A 64 -7.74 -9.20 -5.13
CA GLU A 64 -7.60 -8.23 -6.22
C GLU A 64 -8.36 -6.92 -5.96
N LYS A 65 -9.54 -7.01 -5.35
CA LYS A 65 -10.38 -5.83 -5.07
C LYS A 65 -9.79 -4.89 -4.01
N ARG A 66 -8.91 -5.41 -3.17
CA ARG A 66 -8.30 -4.68 -2.06
C ARG A 66 -6.85 -4.30 -2.34
N TYR A 67 -6.40 -4.42 -3.59
CA TYR A 67 -5.01 -4.19 -3.97
C TYR A 67 -4.93 -3.23 -5.15
N ARG A 68 -4.01 -2.25 -5.06
CA ARG A 68 -3.63 -1.38 -6.17
C ARG A 68 -2.12 -1.26 -6.21
N TRP A 69 -1.54 -1.47 -7.37
CA TRP A 69 -0.10 -1.26 -7.56
C TRP A 69 0.12 0.10 -8.23
N MET A 70 0.66 1.05 -7.47
CA MET A 70 0.96 2.40 -7.94
C MET A 70 2.47 2.57 -8.03
N ASN A 71 3.11 1.87 -8.96
CA ASN A 71 4.56 1.85 -9.10
C ASN A 71 5.16 3.22 -9.46
N LYS A 72 4.36 4.14 -9.99
CA LYS A 72 4.80 5.51 -10.28
C LYS A 72 5.14 6.29 -9.00
N LEU A 73 4.65 5.85 -7.85
CA LEU A 73 5.05 6.38 -6.55
C LEU A 73 6.31 5.68 -6.00
N GLY A 74 6.88 4.74 -6.75
CA GLY A 74 8.06 3.99 -6.35
C GLY A 74 9.31 4.84 -6.27
N ASN A 75 10.25 4.40 -5.43
CA ASN A 75 11.53 5.06 -5.24
C ASN A 75 12.51 4.64 -6.33
N MET A 76 12.87 5.56 -7.21
CA MET A 76 13.80 5.31 -8.30
C MET A 76 15.21 4.93 -7.82
N ALA A 77 15.61 5.33 -6.61
CA ALA A 77 16.91 4.99 -6.05
C ALA A 77 17.09 3.49 -5.81
N VAL A 78 16.01 2.72 -5.77
CA VAL A 78 16.07 1.25 -5.67
C VAL A 78 16.66 0.65 -6.95
N ALA A 79 16.32 1.22 -8.11
CA ALA A 79 16.83 0.77 -9.41
C ALA A 79 18.10 1.50 -9.83
N ASP A 80 18.28 2.73 -9.40
CA ASP A 80 19.42 3.58 -9.74
C ASP A 80 20.05 4.18 -8.48
N ARG A 81 21.06 3.51 -7.97
CA ARG A 81 21.75 3.91 -6.74
C ARG A 81 22.53 5.23 -6.88
N SER A 82 22.79 5.70 -8.11
CA SER A 82 23.46 6.97 -8.33
C SER A 82 22.66 8.16 -7.85
N LEU A 83 21.34 8.00 -7.70
CA LEU A 83 20.47 9.05 -7.19
C LEU A 83 20.76 9.41 -5.72
N GLY A 84 21.25 8.45 -4.91
CA GLY A 84 21.74 8.70 -3.55
C GLY A 84 20.69 9.13 -2.53
N LYS A 85 19.43 9.30 -2.92
CA LYS A 85 18.33 9.71 -2.04
C LYS A 85 17.02 9.16 -2.54
N VAL A 86 16.00 9.13 -1.70
CA VAL A 86 14.65 8.74 -2.11
C VAL A 86 14.19 9.67 -3.23
N THR A 87 13.86 9.10 -4.38
CA THR A 87 13.41 9.85 -5.56
C THR A 87 12.16 9.18 -6.12
N ILE A 88 11.03 9.80 -5.93
CA ILE A 88 9.74 9.25 -6.41
C ILE A 88 9.70 9.36 -7.95
N LYS A 89 9.32 8.27 -8.62
CA LYS A 89 9.31 8.18 -10.09
C LYS A 89 8.44 9.27 -10.71
N GLU A 90 7.20 9.39 -10.25
CA GLU A 90 6.27 10.43 -10.72
C GLU A 90 5.53 11.02 -9.53
N PRO A 91 6.08 12.09 -8.90
CA PRO A 91 5.46 12.68 -7.71
C PRO A 91 4.00 13.13 -7.90
N ARG A 92 3.61 13.50 -9.12
CA ARG A 92 2.22 13.90 -9.42
C ARG A 92 1.22 12.77 -9.20
N GLU A 93 1.67 11.53 -9.19
CA GLU A 93 0.81 10.38 -8.94
C GLU A 93 0.24 10.38 -7.52
N ALA A 94 0.80 11.21 -6.62
CA ALA A 94 0.21 11.43 -5.30
C ALA A 94 -1.22 11.98 -5.39
N GLU A 95 -1.54 12.73 -6.43
CA GLU A 95 -2.91 13.22 -6.66
C GLU A 95 -3.86 12.06 -6.92
N SER A 96 -3.43 11.08 -7.71
CA SER A 96 -4.23 9.87 -7.96
C SER A 96 -4.44 9.07 -6.69
N LEU A 97 -3.44 9.01 -5.81
CA LEU A 97 -3.57 8.36 -4.51
C LEU A 97 -4.61 9.07 -3.63
N LEU A 98 -4.60 10.40 -3.62
CA LEU A 98 -5.59 11.18 -2.87
C LEU A 98 -7.00 10.98 -3.42
N ASP A 99 -7.15 10.93 -4.74
CA ASP A 99 -8.44 10.66 -5.38
C ASP A 99 -8.94 9.26 -5.01
N LEU A 100 -8.06 8.27 -5.02
CA LEU A 100 -8.39 6.91 -4.61
C LEU A 100 -8.84 6.88 -3.14
N ALA A 101 -8.12 7.56 -2.27
CA ALA A 101 -8.47 7.64 -0.85
C ALA A 101 -9.83 8.30 -0.64
N SER A 102 -10.14 9.36 -1.42
CA SER A 102 -11.46 10.00 -1.38
C SER A 102 -12.58 9.07 -1.81
N GLU A 103 -12.36 8.29 -2.86
CA GLU A 103 -13.34 7.30 -3.32
C GLU A 103 -13.57 6.21 -2.25
N CYS A 104 -12.50 5.74 -1.64
CA CYS A 104 -12.59 4.75 -0.55
C CYS A 104 -13.34 5.33 0.66
N ASP A 105 -13.13 6.59 0.98
CA ASP A 105 -13.81 7.25 2.11
C ASP A 105 -15.33 7.26 1.91
N LYS A 106 -15.81 7.38 0.69
CA LYS A 106 -17.25 7.29 0.39
C LYS A 106 -17.83 5.92 0.73
N GLU A 107 -17.01 4.88 0.71
CA GLU A 107 -17.39 3.51 1.06
C GLU A 107 -17.02 3.18 2.50
N ASN A 108 -16.65 4.16 3.31
CA ASN A 108 -16.21 3.99 4.69
C ASN A 108 -14.99 3.07 4.81
N ARG A 109 -14.06 3.20 3.88
CA ARG A 109 -12.84 2.40 3.78
C ARG A 109 -11.63 3.32 3.77
N ARG A 110 -10.58 2.94 4.49
CA ARG A 110 -9.33 3.70 4.51
C ARG A 110 -8.24 2.97 3.73
N VAL A 111 -7.15 3.69 3.47
CA VAL A 111 -6.04 3.22 2.63
C VAL A 111 -4.78 3.02 3.47
N LEU A 112 -4.06 1.94 3.20
CA LEU A 112 -2.76 1.65 3.82
C LEU A 112 -1.71 1.34 2.76
#